data_d5ddafaef50041fa7ced1b1dbf65e878
#
_entry.id   d5ddafaef50041fa7ced1b1dbf65e878
#
_cell.length_a   1.000
_cell.length_b   1.000
_cell.length_c   1.000
_cell.angle_alpha   90.00
_cell.angle_beta   90.00
_cell.angle_gamma   90.00
#
_symmetry.space_group_name_H-M   'P 1'
#
loop_
_entity.id
_entity.type
_entity.pdbx_description
1 polymer ?
#
loop_
_entity_poly.entity_id
_entity_poly.type
_entity_poly.pdbx_seq_one_letter_code
_entity_poly.pdbx_strand_id
1 'polypeptide(L)'
;MSLNVFLKVVEIQTKLASLFPFIIGVLFSMTYFGEVQWGNTLVFFIGMVVFDMATTAINNYMDFKKAKSDVYKYEENIIGQSGVSPQLVRNMIFAMIAFTAVVGAYLTVQTGWLFLVLGGICCFIGIFYTYGPIPLSRMPLGEIFSGFTMGLGIFVLTVYLNVVNQPPFYLTVDFASGAFRLDGNLWAVLAIVVASLPLVCSIANIMLANNLRDLDTDIENHRYTLVYYIGRPAGIVLFQVLALAGYLVILFGFISGIYQWPVLITFATLPVIWKNIQTFKQELPQPKSFRHSIKNLMVFNGTYALGLFISALLG
;
A
#
# COMPACT_ATOMS: atom_id res chain seq x y z
N MET A 1 4.28 -10.26 25.80
CA MET A 1 3.50 -10.70 24.63
C MET A 1 4.28 -11.80 23.93
N SER A 2 3.66 -12.94 23.59
CA SER A 2 4.32 -13.99 22.82
C SER A 2 4.50 -13.56 21.36
N LEU A 3 5.48 -14.17 20.64
CA LEU A 3 5.70 -13.89 19.23
C LEU A 3 4.44 -14.15 18.38
N ASN A 4 3.70 -15.21 18.67
CA ASN A 4 2.46 -15.53 17.95
C ASN A 4 1.38 -14.44 18.12
N VAL A 5 1.20 -13.92 19.34
CA VAL A 5 0.27 -12.81 19.60
C VAL A 5 0.74 -11.53 18.89
N PHE A 6 2.04 -11.23 18.92
CA PHE A 6 2.63 -10.12 18.18
C PHE A 6 2.29 -10.21 16.69
N LEU A 7 2.61 -11.33 16.03
CA LEU A 7 2.38 -11.54 14.61
C LEU A 7 0.90 -11.41 14.21
N LYS A 8 -0.01 -11.82 15.11
CA LYS A 8 -1.45 -11.63 14.93
C LYS A 8 -1.88 -10.16 15.10
N VAL A 9 -1.36 -9.45 16.10
CA VAL A 9 -1.69 -8.02 16.33
C VAL A 9 -1.24 -7.14 15.17
N VAL A 10 -0.10 -7.47 14.54
CA VAL A 10 0.41 -6.74 13.36
C VAL A 10 -0.09 -7.32 12.03
N GLU A 11 -0.86 -8.42 12.05
CA GLU A 11 -1.39 -9.12 10.88
C GLU A 11 -0.33 -9.34 9.80
N ILE A 12 0.73 -10.07 10.13
CA ILE A 12 1.90 -10.24 9.26
C ILE A 12 1.55 -10.72 7.85
N GLN A 13 0.47 -11.49 7.70
CA GLN A 13 0.01 -12.01 6.40
C GLN A 13 -0.50 -10.91 5.45
N THR A 14 -0.90 -9.74 5.95
CA THR A 14 -1.41 -8.64 5.11
C THR A 14 -0.30 -7.79 4.51
N LYS A 15 0.96 -7.97 4.95
CA LYS A 15 2.13 -7.17 4.52
C LYS A 15 2.51 -7.37 3.05
N LEU A 16 1.93 -8.34 2.37
CA LEU A 16 2.08 -8.53 0.92
C LEU A 16 1.64 -7.29 0.11
N ALA A 17 0.69 -6.52 0.63
CA ALA A 17 0.20 -5.32 -0.05
C ALA A 17 1.27 -4.21 -0.12
N SER A 18 2.12 -4.06 0.90
CA SER A 18 3.24 -3.11 0.91
C SER A 18 4.51 -3.66 0.24
N LEU A 19 4.66 -4.99 0.23
CA LEU A 19 5.83 -5.64 -0.34
C LEU A 19 5.91 -5.48 -1.87
N PHE A 20 4.79 -5.61 -2.59
CA PHE A 20 4.78 -5.47 -4.05
C PHE A 20 5.18 -4.07 -4.54
N PRO A 21 4.64 -2.95 -4.02
CA PRO A 21 5.11 -1.62 -4.40
C PRO A 21 6.61 -1.41 -4.15
N PHE A 22 7.13 -1.96 -3.06
CA PHE A 22 8.56 -1.92 -2.77
C PHE A 22 9.38 -2.72 -3.81
N ILE A 23 9.07 -4.00 -4.03
CA ILE A 23 9.80 -4.85 -4.98
C ILE A 23 9.74 -4.26 -6.39
N ILE A 24 8.54 -3.87 -6.83
CA ILE A 24 8.33 -3.31 -8.16
C ILE A 24 9.03 -1.95 -8.29
N GLY A 25 9.09 -1.14 -7.23
CA GLY A 25 9.85 0.11 -7.19
C GLY A 25 11.36 -0.11 -7.35
N VAL A 26 11.93 -1.12 -6.68
CA VAL A 26 13.35 -1.51 -6.87
C VAL A 26 13.62 -1.96 -8.30
N LEU A 27 12.79 -2.86 -8.82
CA LEU A 27 12.94 -3.39 -10.19
C LEU A 27 12.76 -2.30 -11.24
N PHE A 28 11.83 -1.37 -11.03
CA PHE A 28 11.66 -0.22 -11.91
C PHE A 28 12.86 0.73 -11.86
N SER A 29 13.45 0.96 -10.70
CA SER A 29 14.68 1.73 -10.58
C SER A 29 15.83 1.09 -11.38
N MET A 30 15.94 -0.25 -11.34
CA MET A 30 16.94 -0.99 -12.14
C MET A 30 16.69 -0.86 -13.64
N THR A 31 15.44 -1.04 -14.09
CA THR A 31 15.13 -1.15 -15.53
C THR A 31 14.98 0.18 -16.23
N TYR A 32 14.44 1.20 -15.57
CA TYR A 32 14.17 2.51 -16.18
C TYR A 32 15.30 3.51 -15.93
N PHE A 33 15.85 3.53 -14.70
CA PHE A 33 16.91 4.48 -14.33
C PHE A 33 18.33 3.86 -14.34
N GLY A 34 18.43 2.54 -14.33
CA GLY A 34 19.73 1.85 -14.27
C GLY A 34 20.45 1.99 -12.92
N GLU A 35 19.75 2.39 -11.85
CA GLU A 35 20.37 2.71 -10.58
C GLU A 35 19.63 2.04 -9.40
N VAL A 36 20.38 1.47 -8.46
CA VAL A 36 19.87 0.96 -7.17
C VAL A 36 20.87 1.20 -6.05
N GLN A 37 20.43 1.78 -4.96
CA GLN A 37 21.18 2.00 -3.73
C GLN A 37 20.81 0.94 -2.67
N TRP A 38 21.47 -0.22 -2.73
CA TRP A 38 21.11 -1.39 -1.90
C TRP A 38 21.11 -1.11 -0.40
N GLY A 39 22.03 -0.26 0.09
CA GLY A 39 22.06 0.15 1.50
C GLY A 39 20.79 0.89 1.92
N ASN A 40 20.42 1.92 1.17
CA ASN A 40 19.20 2.71 1.41
C ASN A 40 17.95 1.83 1.23
N THR A 41 17.95 0.96 0.23
CA THR A 41 16.85 0.01 -0.04
C THR A 41 16.58 -0.90 1.15
N LEU A 42 17.62 -1.51 1.73
CA LEU A 42 17.48 -2.39 2.90
C LEU A 42 16.98 -1.63 4.13
N VAL A 43 17.54 -0.45 4.39
CA VAL A 43 17.12 0.40 5.52
C VAL A 43 15.66 0.83 5.36
N PHE A 44 15.28 1.25 4.15
CA PHE A 44 13.89 1.61 3.85
C PHE A 44 12.94 0.42 4.00
N PHE A 45 13.31 -0.76 3.49
CA PHE A 45 12.52 -1.97 3.63
C PHE A 45 12.17 -2.27 5.09
N ILE A 46 13.18 -2.23 5.98
CA ILE A 46 12.96 -2.48 7.41
C ILE A 46 12.03 -1.41 8.01
N GLY A 47 12.29 -0.12 7.73
CA GLY A 47 11.44 0.98 8.21
C GLY A 47 10.01 0.90 7.71
N MET A 48 9.82 0.60 6.41
CA MET A 48 8.52 0.42 5.77
C MET A 48 7.71 -0.72 6.41
N VAL A 49 8.33 -1.89 6.60
CA VAL A 49 7.66 -3.05 7.22
C VAL A 49 7.29 -2.74 8.67
N VAL A 50 8.17 -2.10 9.43
CA VAL A 50 7.88 -1.72 10.83
C VAL A 50 6.74 -0.69 10.87
N PHE A 51 6.71 0.28 9.94
CA PHE A 51 5.62 1.25 9.87
C PHE A 51 4.29 0.59 9.48
N ASP A 52 4.28 -0.31 8.49
CA ASP A 52 3.09 -1.05 8.10
C ASP A 52 2.57 -1.95 9.25
N MET A 53 3.46 -2.57 10.03
CA MET A 53 3.07 -3.25 11.27
C MET A 53 2.47 -2.29 12.30
N ALA A 54 3.02 -1.08 12.44
CA ALA A 54 2.50 -0.08 13.36
C ALA A 54 1.10 0.38 12.98
N THR A 55 0.83 0.66 11.70
CA THR A 55 -0.51 1.09 11.23
C THR A 55 -1.57 0.02 11.47
N THR A 56 -1.25 -1.25 11.24
CA THR A 56 -2.15 -2.36 11.53
C THR A 56 -2.39 -2.54 13.04
N ALA A 57 -1.34 -2.41 13.85
CA ALA A 57 -1.48 -2.46 15.31
C ALA A 57 -2.33 -1.28 15.83
N ILE A 58 -2.21 -0.07 15.23
CA ILE A 58 -3.09 1.08 15.52
C ILE A 58 -4.55 0.72 15.20
N ASN A 59 -4.81 0.11 14.05
CA ASN A 59 -6.15 -0.29 13.65
C ASN A 59 -6.77 -1.24 14.69
N ASN A 60 -6.09 -2.35 14.99
CA ASN A 60 -6.55 -3.33 15.98
C ASN A 60 -6.74 -2.72 17.38
N TYR A 61 -5.83 -1.80 17.79
CA TYR A 61 -5.93 -1.09 19.06
C TYR A 61 -7.12 -0.13 19.12
N MET A 62 -7.38 0.62 18.04
CA MET A 62 -8.48 1.56 17.99
C MET A 62 -9.83 0.84 17.91
N ASP A 63 -9.90 -0.28 17.17
CA ASP A 63 -11.09 -1.12 17.12
C ASP A 63 -11.41 -1.72 18.50
N PHE A 64 -10.38 -2.21 19.22
CA PHE A 64 -10.55 -2.65 20.61
C PHE A 64 -11.07 -1.54 21.54
N LYS A 65 -10.50 -0.33 21.42
CA LYS A 65 -10.89 0.81 22.28
C LYS A 65 -12.28 1.35 21.98
N LYS A 66 -12.68 1.36 20.70
CA LYS A 66 -13.95 1.94 20.23
C LYS A 66 -15.08 0.90 20.17
N ALA A 67 -14.79 -0.39 20.43
CA ALA A 67 -15.78 -1.45 20.44
C ALA A 67 -16.92 -1.15 21.42
N LYS A 68 -18.16 -1.23 20.92
CA LYS A 68 -19.39 -1.09 21.71
C LYS A 68 -19.94 -2.44 22.20
N SER A 69 -19.65 -3.52 21.45
CA SER A 69 -20.04 -4.88 21.78
C SER A 69 -18.92 -5.59 22.54
N ASP A 70 -19.26 -6.21 23.68
CA ASP A 70 -18.31 -7.04 24.44
C ASP A 70 -17.91 -8.30 23.65
N VAL A 71 -18.82 -8.85 22.86
CA VAL A 71 -18.54 -9.98 21.98
C VAL A 71 -17.45 -9.61 20.97
N TYR A 72 -17.63 -8.51 20.23
CA TYR A 72 -16.61 -8.02 19.31
C TYR A 72 -15.28 -7.76 20.02
N LYS A 73 -15.32 -7.09 21.18
CA LYS A 73 -14.14 -6.66 21.93
C LYS A 73 -13.30 -7.83 22.44
N TYR A 74 -13.94 -8.87 22.98
CA TYR A 74 -13.24 -9.97 23.68
C TYR A 74 -13.22 -11.29 22.91
N GLU A 75 -14.12 -11.48 21.92
CA GLU A 75 -14.19 -12.73 21.16
C GLU A 75 -13.67 -12.58 19.71
N GLU A 76 -13.76 -11.38 19.11
CA GLU A 76 -13.32 -11.15 17.73
C GLU A 76 -12.01 -10.37 17.64
N ASN A 77 -11.86 -9.28 18.43
CA ASN A 77 -10.63 -8.49 18.38
C ASN A 77 -9.45 -9.22 19.01
N ILE A 78 -8.32 -9.26 18.31
CA ILE A 78 -7.12 -10.01 18.71
C ILE A 78 -6.56 -9.58 20.08
N ILE A 79 -6.69 -8.31 20.46
CA ILE A 79 -6.20 -7.80 21.75
C ILE A 79 -7.03 -8.38 22.88
N GLY A 80 -8.37 -8.40 22.74
CA GLY A 80 -9.26 -9.00 23.71
C GLY A 80 -9.12 -10.52 23.79
N GLN A 81 -9.13 -11.21 22.63
CA GLN A 81 -8.96 -12.66 22.55
C GLN A 81 -7.67 -13.15 23.21
N SER A 82 -6.58 -12.43 23.01
CA SER A 82 -5.26 -12.84 23.53
C SER A 82 -5.02 -12.44 24.97
N GLY A 83 -5.88 -11.60 25.56
CA GLY A 83 -5.69 -11.03 26.90
C GLY A 83 -4.43 -10.18 27.05
N VAL A 84 -3.83 -9.72 25.94
CA VAL A 84 -2.66 -8.85 25.98
C VAL A 84 -3.02 -7.48 26.52
N SER A 85 -2.17 -6.92 27.39
CA SER A 85 -2.41 -5.58 27.94
C SER A 85 -2.48 -4.53 26.81
N PRO A 86 -3.58 -3.73 26.72
CA PRO A 86 -3.67 -2.65 25.75
C PRO A 86 -2.56 -1.61 25.91
N GLN A 87 -2.04 -1.43 27.12
CA GLN A 87 -0.91 -0.56 27.40
C GLN A 87 0.38 -1.04 26.73
N LEU A 88 0.62 -2.36 26.74
CA LEU A 88 1.78 -2.96 26.07
C LEU A 88 1.68 -2.77 24.56
N VAL A 89 0.49 -2.99 23.97
CA VAL A 89 0.26 -2.77 22.54
C VAL A 89 0.48 -1.30 22.16
N ARG A 90 -0.03 -0.36 22.96
CA ARG A 90 0.20 1.08 22.75
C ARG A 90 1.68 1.44 22.79
N ASN A 91 2.42 0.95 23.79
CA ASN A 91 3.86 1.23 23.91
C ASN A 91 4.65 0.63 22.73
N MET A 92 4.26 -0.55 22.27
CA MET A 92 4.81 -1.18 21.06
C MET A 92 4.57 -0.31 19.81
N ILE A 93 3.36 0.22 19.63
CA ILE A 93 3.04 1.15 18.52
C ILE A 93 3.96 2.37 18.56
N PHE A 94 4.11 3.02 19.74
CA PHE A 94 5.01 4.17 19.87
C PHE A 94 6.47 3.82 19.57
N ALA A 95 6.95 2.66 20.01
CA ALA A 95 8.30 2.21 19.71
C ALA A 95 8.52 2.01 18.19
N MET A 96 7.54 1.38 17.50
CA MET A 96 7.59 1.19 16.05
C MET A 96 7.56 2.53 15.29
N ILE A 97 6.71 3.49 15.71
CA ILE A 97 6.66 4.83 15.11
C ILE A 97 7.98 5.57 15.32
N ALA A 98 8.54 5.53 16.54
CA ALA A 98 9.83 6.17 16.85
C ALA A 98 10.96 5.56 16.01
N PHE A 99 10.99 4.23 15.88
CA PHE A 99 11.94 3.54 15.01
C PHE A 99 11.82 4.01 13.55
N THR A 100 10.59 4.06 13.03
CA THR A 100 10.33 4.54 11.66
C THR A 100 10.79 5.99 11.47
N ALA A 101 10.59 6.86 12.48
CA ALA A 101 11.06 8.24 12.43
C ALA A 101 12.59 8.33 12.37
N VAL A 102 13.31 7.49 13.11
CA VAL A 102 14.77 7.40 13.05
C VAL A 102 15.24 6.94 11.67
N VAL A 103 14.62 5.90 11.12
CA VAL A 103 14.92 5.43 9.75
C VAL A 103 14.62 6.52 8.72
N GLY A 104 13.49 7.22 8.85
CA GLY A 104 13.12 8.34 7.98
C GLY A 104 14.13 9.49 8.03
N ALA A 105 14.59 9.86 9.24
CA ALA A 105 15.62 10.88 9.41
C ALA A 105 16.96 10.46 8.77
N TYR A 106 17.37 9.22 8.97
CA TYR A 106 18.59 8.68 8.33
C TYR A 106 18.49 8.75 6.80
N LEU A 107 17.40 8.25 6.23
CA LEU A 107 17.21 8.27 4.77
C LEU A 107 17.10 9.69 4.22
N THR A 108 16.53 10.63 4.98
CA THR A 108 16.49 12.04 4.59
C THR A 108 17.89 12.63 4.45
N VAL A 109 18.80 12.29 5.36
CA VAL A 109 20.21 12.72 5.28
C VAL A 109 20.89 12.13 4.05
N GLN A 110 20.55 10.90 3.67
CA GLN A 110 21.14 10.21 2.52
C GLN A 110 20.55 10.66 1.15
N THR A 111 19.29 11.09 1.11
CA THR A 111 18.55 11.29 -0.16
C THR A 111 17.96 12.68 -0.34
N GLY A 112 17.90 13.48 0.73
CA GLY A 112 17.44 14.88 0.69
C GLY A 112 16.04 15.12 1.30
N TRP A 113 15.70 16.41 1.43
CA TRP A 113 14.51 16.88 2.14
C TRP A 113 13.18 16.40 1.57
N LEU A 114 13.14 16.13 0.26
CA LEU A 114 11.90 15.68 -0.37
C LEU A 114 11.47 14.29 0.12
N PHE A 115 12.44 13.43 0.50
CA PHE A 115 12.12 12.14 1.13
C PHE A 115 11.38 12.34 2.46
N LEU A 116 11.80 13.30 3.27
CA LEU A 116 11.11 13.62 4.53
C LEU A 116 9.67 14.10 4.29
N VAL A 117 9.47 14.98 3.30
CA VAL A 117 8.14 15.51 2.97
C VAL A 117 7.22 14.40 2.49
N LEU A 118 7.65 13.61 1.51
CA LEU A 118 6.84 12.52 0.95
C LEU A 118 6.59 11.40 1.96
N GLY A 119 7.64 10.98 2.67
CA GLY A 119 7.54 9.99 3.74
C GLY A 119 6.67 10.46 4.90
N GLY A 120 6.81 11.74 5.29
CA GLY A 120 5.98 12.38 6.30
C GLY A 120 4.49 12.40 5.93
N ILE A 121 4.16 12.73 4.68
CA ILE A 121 2.79 12.67 4.16
C ILE A 121 2.25 11.23 4.22
N CYS A 122 3.02 10.24 3.77
CA CYS A 122 2.61 8.83 3.85
C CYS A 122 2.41 8.37 5.29
N CYS A 123 3.31 8.73 6.20
CA CYS A 123 3.18 8.41 7.62
C CYS A 123 1.96 9.09 8.24
N PHE A 124 1.73 10.36 7.94
CA PHE A 124 0.57 11.10 8.41
C PHE A 124 -0.73 10.41 7.96
N ILE A 125 -0.86 10.12 6.67
CA ILE A 125 -2.04 9.42 6.13
C ILE A 125 -2.18 8.04 6.80
N GLY A 126 -1.11 7.25 6.90
CA GLY A 126 -1.15 5.91 7.50
C GLY A 126 -1.62 5.90 8.96
N ILE A 127 -1.17 6.87 9.77
CA ILE A 127 -1.60 7.01 11.17
C ILE A 127 -3.08 7.46 11.24
N PHE A 128 -3.43 8.52 10.51
CA PHE A 128 -4.77 9.11 10.55
C PHE A 128 -5.80 8.34 9.72
N TYR A 129 -5.38 7.30 9.00
CA TYR A 129 -6.28 6.40 8.30
C TYR A 129 -7.32 5.76 9.26
N THR A 130 -6.89 5.39 10.47
CA THR A 130 -7.77 4.79 11.49
C THR A 130 -7.83 5.62 12.77
N TYR A 131 -6.75 6.33 13.12
CA TYR A 131 -6.67 7.14 14.33
C TYR A 131 -7.17 8.56 14.07
N GLY A 132 -7.87 9.13 15.06
CA GLY A 132 -8.26 10.55 15.03
C GLY A 132 -9.79 10.78 14.97
N PRO A 133 -10.18 12.06 14.87
CA PRO A 133 -11.60 12.46 14.87
C PRO A 133 -12.32 12.10 13.56
N ILE A 134 -11.58 12.01 12.46
CA ILE A 134 -12.10 11.71 11.11
C ILE A 134 -11.31 10.52 10.54
N PRO A 135 -11.64 9.27 10.94
CA PRO A 135 -10.92 8.10 10.45
C PRO A 135 -11.29 7.84 8.98
N LEU A 136 -10.29 7.96 8.08
CA LEU A 136 -10.46 7.77 6.63
C LEU A 136 -11.00 6.38 6.28
N SER A 137 -10.65 5.37 7.09
CA SER A 137 -11.12 3.98 6.93
C SER A 137 -12.63 3.80 7.11
N ARG A 138 -13.32 4.79 7.68
CA ARG A 138 -14.79 4.77 7.89
C ARG A 138 -15.56 5.65 6.90
N MET A 139 -14.83 6.26 5.95
CA MET A 139 -15.34 7.20 4.96
C MET A 139 -15.26 6.60 3.55
N PRO A 140 -15.97 7.18 2.55
CA PRO A 140 -15.90 6.73 1.15
C PRO A 140 -14.58 7.10 0.45
N LEU A 141 -13.48 7.15 1.18
CA LEU A 141 -12.15 7.54 0.72
C LEU A 141 -11.10 6.45 0.99
N GLY A 142 -11.51 5.34 1.61
CA GLY A 142 -10.60 4.27 2.01
C GLY A 142 -9.82 3.69 0.84
N GLU A 143 -10.48 3.42 -0.28
CA GLU A 143 -9.89 2.88 -1.49
C GLU A 143 -8.85 3.82 -2.11
N ILE A 144 -9.17 5.12 -2.15
CA ILE A 144 -8.29 6.15 -2.69
C ILE A 144 -7.03 6.27 -1.83
N PHE A 145 -7.20 6.49 -0.53
CA PHE A 145 -6.05 6.69 0.35
C PHE A 145 -5.18 5.43 0.47
N SER A 146 -5.76 4.23 0.54
CA SER A 146 -4.98 3.00 0.57
C SER A 146 -4.22 2.78 -0.74
N GLY A 147 -4.88 2.94 -1.89
CA GLY A 147 -4.26 2.79 -3.21
C GLY A 147 -3.12 3.79 -3.42
N PHE A 148 -3.36 5.07 -3.16
CA PHE A 148 -2.33 6.09 -3.37
C PHE A 148 -1.21 6.03 -2.32
N THR A 149 -1.50 5.84 -1.04
CA THR A 149 -0.45 5.81 -0.01
C THR A 149 0.42 4.57 -0.12
N MET A 150 -0.17 3.39 -0.29
CA MET A 150 0.60 2.15 -0.40
C MET A 150 1.09 1.91 -1.83
N GLY A 151 0.21 2.06 -2.85
CA GLY A 151 0.56 1.78 -4.23
C GLY A 151 1.52 2.81 -4.82
N LEU A 152 1.19 4.11 -4.75
CA LEU A 152 2.04 5.19 -5.26
C LEU A 152 3.10 5.59 -4.23
N GLY A 153 2.72 5.81 -2.96
CA GLY A 153 3.63 6.37 -1.95
C GLY A 153 4.85 5.49 -1.69
N ILE A 154 4.66 4.20 -1.41
CA ILE A 154 5.78 3.26 -1.21
C ILE A 154 6.63 3.15 -2.48
N PHE A 155 5.99 3.06 -3.66
CA PHE A 155 6.69 2.96 -4.93
C PHE A 155 7.55 4.20 -5.20
N VAL A 156 6.99 5.41 -5.06
CA VAL A 156 7.72 6.68 -5.26
C VAL A 156 8.88 6.81 -4.29
N LEU A 157 8.66 6.52 -3.00
CA LEU A 157 9.73 6.55 -2.00
C LEU A 157 10.84 5.55 -2.34
N THR A 158 10.47 4.36 -2.80
CA THR A 158 11.44 3.32 -3.23
C THR A 158 12.26 3.79 -4.43
N VAL A 159 11.62 4.36 -5.45
CA VAL A 159 12.35 4.90 -6.62
C VAL A 159 13.23 6.06 -6.20
N TYR A 160 12.70 7.00 -5.43
CA TYR A 160 13.43 8.21 -5.02
C TYR A 160 14.72 7.90 -4.25
N LEU A 161 14.67 6.95 -3.31
CA LEU A 161 15.86 6.57 -2.52
C LEU A 161 16.91 5.78 -3.31
N ASN A 162 16.51 5.20 -4.45
CA ASN A 162 17.40 4.42 -5.30
C ASN A 162 18.08 5.26 -6.38
N VAL A 163 17.45 6.33 -6.86
CA VAL A 163 17.93 7.17 -7.97
C VAL A 163 18.50 8.47 -7.40
N VAL A 164 19.70 8.40 -6.82
CA VAL A 164 20.31 9.52 -6.09
C VAL A 164 21.29 10.35 -6.94
N ASN A 165 21.90 9.77 -8.00
CA ASN A 165 22.85 10.50 -8.84
C ASN A 165 22.16 11.46 -9.82
N GLN A 166 21.00 11.08 -10.33
CA GLN A 166 20.14 11.91 -11.18
C GLN A 166 18.68 11.81 -10.73
N PRO A 167 18.35 12.39 -9.57
CA PRO A 167 17.02 12.22 -9.01
C PRO A 167 15.96 12.77 -9.97
N PRO A 168 14.85 12.02 -10.19
CA PRO A 168 13.79 12.42 -11.11
C PRO A 168 13.10 13.73 -10.68
N PHE A 169 13.17 14.04 -9.41
CA PHE A 169 12.71 15.30 -8.78
C PHE A 169 13.42 15.47 -7.44
N TYR A 170 13.69 16.72 -7.04
CA TYR A 170 14.35 17.00 -5.76
C TYR A 170 13.95 18.37 -5.20
N LEU A 171 14.05 18.50 -3.88
CA LEU A 171 13.77 19.71 -3.14
C LEU A 171 15.07 20.23 -2.50
N THR A 172 15.47 21.42 -2.90
CA THR A 172 16.52 22.18 -2.20
C THR A 172 15.90 23.19 -1.25
N VAL A 173 16.47 23.31 -0.05
CA VAL A 173 16.05 24.28 0.97
C VAL A 173 17.29 25.04 1.43
N ASP A 174 17.27 26.34 1.27
CA ASP A 174 18.27 27.25 1.83
C ASP A 174 17.73 27.83 3.15
N PHE A 175 18.23 27.30 4.25
CA PHE A 175 17.81 27.75 5.59
C PHE A 175 18.29 29.16 5.95
N ALA A 176 19.31 29.70 5.27
CA ALA A 176 19.80 31.03 5.55
C ALA A 176 18.87 32.09 4.97
N SER A 177 18.39 31.90 3.75
CA SER A 177 17.47 32.82 3.07
C SER A 177 15.98 32.44 3.25
N GLY A 178 15.68 31.21 3.71
CA GLY A 178 14.32 30.65 3.75
C GLY A 178 13.79 30.27 2.37
N ALA A 179 14.63 30.29 1.33
CA ALA A 179 14.22 29.93 -0.03
C ALA A 179 14.13 28.43 -0.22
N PHE A 180 13.19 27.98 -1.01
CA PHE A 180 13.13 26.60 -1.46
C PHE A 180 12.89 26.52 -2.97
N ARG A 181 13.38 25.43 -3.58
CA ARG A 181 13.20 25.16 -5.01
C ARG A 181 12.92 23.67 -5.21
N LEU A 182 11.85 23.38 -5.96
CA LEU A 182 11.49 22.06 -6.42
C LEU A 182 11.85 21.94 -7.91
N ASP A 183 12.77 21.06 -8.24
CA ASP A 183 13.18 20.78 -9.61
C ASP A 183 12.89 19.32 -9.97
N GLY A 184 12.68 19.04 -11.25
CA GLY A 184 12.42 17.67 -11.70
C GLY A 184 12.35 17.51 -13.21
N ASN A 185 12.43 16.23 -13.63
CA ASN A 185 12.20 15.84 -15.01
C ASN A 185 10.75 15.35 -15.17
N LEU A 186 9.95 16.10 -15.93
CA LEU A 186 8.53 15.80 -16.13
C LEU A 186 8.29 14.37 -16.66
N TRP A 187 9.11 13.93 -17.62
CA TRP A 187 8.94 12.60 -18.23
C TRP A 187 9.26 11.50 -17.26
N ALA A 188 10.30 11.67 -16.45
CA ALA A 188 10.64 10.72 -15.37
C ALA A 188 9.52 10.65 -14.31
N VAL A 189 8.94 11.79 -13.92
CA VAL A 189 7.81 11.83 -12.99
C VAL A 189 6.60 11.12 -13.58
N LEU A 190 6.26 11.39 -14.85
CA LEU A 190 5.15 10.72 -15.53
C LEU A 190 5.39 9.19 -15.64
N ALA A 191 6.62 8.76 -15.94
CA ALA A 191 6.95 7.33 -15.97
C ALA A 191 6.76 6.67 -14.58
N ILE A 192 7.19 7.33 -13.50
CA ILE A 192 6.97 6.87 -12.12
C ILE A 192 5.47 6.75 -11.81
N VAL A 193 4.68 7.76 -12.17
CA VAL A 193 3.23 7.73 -11.97
C VAL A 193 2.61 6.58 -12.74
N VAL A 194 2.90 6.44 -14.04
CA VAL A 194 2.37 5.34 -14.87
C VAL A 194 2.75 3.99 -14.28
N ALA A 195 4.02 3.82 -13.87
CA ALA A 195 4.48 2.56 -13.30
C ALA A 195 3.82 2.21 -11.94
N SER A 196 3.36 3.19 -11.19
CA SER A 196 2.67 2.97 -9.92
C SER A 196 1.17 2.69 -10.07
N LEU A 197 0.51 3.15 -11.14
CA LEU A 197 -0.95 3.00 -11.30
C LEU A 197 -1.46 1.56 -11.24
N PRO A 198 -0.78 0.52 -11.79
CA PRO A 198 -1.21 -0.87 -11.61
C PRO A 198 -1.25 -1.28 -10.14
N LEU A 199 -0.31 -0.78 -9.34
CA LEU A 199 -0.25 -1.01 -7.88
C LEU A 199 -1.37 -0.27 -7.15
N VAL A 200 -1.61 1.00 -7.52
CA VAL A 200 -2.73 1.79 -6.98
C VAL A 200 -4.06 1.06 -7.22
N CYS A 201 -4.31 0.61 -8.46
CA CYS A 201 -5.52 -0.12 -8.81
C CYS A 201 -5.66 -1.43 -8.02
N SER A 202 -4.59 -2.22 -7.92
CA SER A 202 -4.63 -3.52 -7.25
C SER A 202 -4.84 -3.40 -5.73
N ILE A 203 -4.24 -2.40 -5.08
CA ILE A 203 -4.38 -2.15 -3.64
C ILE A 203 -5.75 -1.52 -3.33
N ALA A 204 -6.18 -0.53 -4.12
CA ALA A 204 -7.54 0.02 -3.99
C ALA A 204 -8.61 -1.08 -4.13
N ASN A 205 -8.36 -2.05 -5.02
CA ASN A 205 -9.25 -3.18 -5.25
C ASN A 205 -9.33 -4.16 -4.06
N ILE A 206 -8.24 -4.35 -3.31
CA ILE A 206 -8.26 -5.09 -2.04
C ILE A 206 -9.15 -4.40 -1.01
N MET A 207 -9.03 -3.07 -0.87
CA MET A 207 -9.86 -2.29 0.06
C MET A 207 -11.34 -2.35 -0.36
N LEU A 208 -11.62 -2.19 -1.66
CA LEU A 208 -12.98 -2.28 -2.19
C LEU A 208 -13.58 -3.67 -1.98
N ALA A 209 -12.80 -4.75 -2.16
CA ALA A 209 -13.26 -6.11 -1.90
C ALA A 209 -13.64 -6.32 -0.43
N ASN A 210 -12.86 -5.74 0.49
CA ASN A 210 -13.17 -5.77 1.91
C ASN A 210 -14.50 -5.05 2.20
N ASN A 211 -14.67 -3.84 1.69
CA ASN A 211 -15.87 -3.03 1.89
C ASN A 211 -17.11 -3.65 1.20
N LEU A 212 -16.95 -4.35 0.07
CA LEU A 212 -18.02 -5.11 -0.59
C LEU A 212 -18.48 -6.30 0.26
N ARG A 213 -17.54 -7.00 0.89
CA ARG A 213 -17.85 -8.14 1.77
C ARG A 213 -18.57 -7.68 3.03
N ASP A 214 -18.05 -6.65 3.67
CA ASP A 214 -18.41 -6.23 5.01
C ASP A 214 -19.54 -5.18 5.05
N LEU A 215 -20.17 -4.85 3.91
CA LEU A 215 -21.14 -3.75 3.79
C LEU A 215 -22.21 -3.78 4.90
N ASP A 216 -22.82 -4.94 5.17
CA ASP A 216 -23.92 -5.03 6.13
C ASP A 216 -23.42 -4.80 7.56
N THR A 217 -22.30 -5.41 7.94
CA THR A 217 -21.63 -5.21 9.23
C THR A 217 -21.03 -3.80 9.37
N ASP A 218 -20.57 -3.20 8.30
CA ASP A 218 -20.08 -1.81 8.31
C ASP A 218 -21.19 -0.83 8.62
N ILE A 219 -22.39 -1.00 8.04
CA ILE A 219 -23.57 -0.16 8.33
C ILE A 219 -23.96 -0.27 9.82
N GLU A 220 -24.01 -1.48 10.37
CA GLU A 220 -24.31 -1.72 11.78
C GLU A 220 -23.29 -1.03 12.72
N ASN A 221 -22.02 -0.96 12.31
CA ASN A 221 -20.95 -0.31 13.06
C ASN A 221 -20.74 1.17 12.70
N HIS A 222 -21.69 1.79 12.00
CA HIS A 222 -21.64 3.19 11.57
C HIS A 222 -20.37 3.51 10.75
N ARG A 223 -19.96 2.58 9.89
CA ARG A 223 -18.89 2.74 8.90
C ARG A 223 -19.55 2.93 7.52
N TYR A 224 -19.47 4.14 7.00
CA TYR A 224 -20.09 4.52 5.73
C TYR A 224 -19.00 4.59 4.64
N THR A 225 -18.55 3.39 4.21
CA THR A 225 -17.53 3.23 3.17
C THR A 225 -18.08 3.56 1.79
N LEU A 226 -17.24 3.57 0.75
CA LEU A 226 -17.66 3.89 -0.63
C LEU A 226 -18.86 3.05 -1.08
N VAL A 227 -18.85 1.75 -0.75
CA VAL A 227 -19.91 0.80 -1.15
C VAL A 227 -21.27 1.15 -0.56
N TYR A 228 -21.31 1.78 0.61
CA TYR A 228 -22.56 2.28 1.19
C TYR A 228 -23.24 3.31 0.27
N TYR A 229 -22.47 4.22 -0.34
CA TYR A 229 -23.02 5.30 -1.17
C TYR A 229 -23.33 4.84 -2.60
N ILE A 230 -22.50 3.99 -3.21
CA ILE A 230 -22.69 3.56 -4.61
C ILE A 230 -23.51 2.26 -4.72
N GLY A 231 -23.68 1.55 -3.61
CA GLY A 231 -24.35 0.25 -3.56
C GLY A 231 -23.47 -0.91 -4.03
N ARG A 232 -23.79 -2.12 -3.57
CA ARG A 232 -23.04 -3.34 -3.90
C ARG A 232 -22.94 -3.61 -5.43
N PRO A 233 -24.00 -3.41 -6.26
CA PRO A 233 -23.89 -3.63 -7.70
C PRO A 233 -22.84 -2.74 -8.39
N ALA A 234 -22.86 -1.42 -8.11
CA ALA A 234 -21.88 -0.51 -8.68
C ALA A 234 -20.46 -0.76 -8.13
N GLY A 235 -20.36 -1.13 -6.84
CA GLY A 235 -19.09 -1.54 -6.24
C GLY A 235 -18.47 -2.77 -6.92
N ILE A 236 -19.29 -3.76 -7.33
CA ILE A 236 -18.84 -4.93 -8.09
C ILE A 236 -18.31 -4.51 -9.48
N VAL A 237 -18.98 -3.58 -10.15
CA VAL A 237 -18.51 -3.06 -11.44
C VAL A 237 -17.16 -2.33 -11.24
N LEU A 238 -17.05 -1.49 -10.21
CA LEU A 238 -15.79 -0.80 -9.89
C LEU A 238 -14.66 -1.80 -9.57
N PHE A 239 -14.97 -2.88 -8.84
CA PHE A 239 -14.01 -3.95 -8.56
C PHE A 239 -13.47 -4.59 -9.86
N GLN A 240 -14.34 -4.84 -10.84
CA GLN A 240 -13.94 -5.36 -12.15
C GLN A 240 -13.07 -4.35 -12.92
N VAL A 241 -13.49 -3.08 -12.94
CA VAL A 241 -12.76 -2.00 -13.62
C VAL A 241 -11.35 -1.86 -13.03
N LEU A 242 -11.20 -1.78 -11.71
CA LEU A 242 -9.90 -1.68 -11.06
C LEU A 242 -9.01 -2.90 -11.33
N ALA A 243 -9.58 -4.11 -11.33
CA ALA A 243 -8.83 -5.33 -11.61
C ALA A 243 -8.29 -5.38 -13.06
N LEU A 244 -8.99 -4.74 -14.02
CA LEU A 244 -8.61 -4.75 -15.44
C LEU A 244 -7.82 -3.51 -15.85
N ALA A 245 -8.00 -2.37 -15.16
CA ALA A 245 -7.32 -1.11 -15.48
C ALA A 245 -5.80 -1.23 -15.44
N GLY A 246 -5.24 -2.03 -14.51
CA GLY A 246 -3.82 -2.29 -14.42
C GLY A 246 -3.20 -2.83 -15.72
N TYR A 247 -3.93 -3.68 -16.45
CA TYR A 247 -3.45 -4.20 -17.73
C TYR A 247 -3.39 -3.12 -18.81
N LEU A 248 -4.38 -2.23 -18.86
CA LEU A 248 -4.38 -1.10 -19.81
C LEU A 248 -3.21 -0.17 -19.53
N VAL A 249 -2.90 0.08 -18.25
CA VAL A 249 -1.75 0.91 -17.87
C VAL A 249 -0.43 0.23 -18.25
N ILE A 250 -0.29 -1.08 -18.04
CA ILE A 250 0.90 -1.82 -18.46
C ILE A 250 1.07 -1.76 -19.99
N LEU A 251 0.00 -1.93 -20.75
CA LEU A 251 0.03 -1.81 -22.21
C LEU A 251 0.45 -0.40 -22.64
N PHE A 252 -0.14 0.62 -22.02
CA PHE A 252 0.23 2.02 -22.29
C PHE A 252 1.70 2.28 -21.98
N GLY A 253 2.21 1.80 -20.84
CA GLY A 253 3.60 1.95 -20.45
C GLY A 253 4.57 1.24 -21.42
N PHE A 254 4.18 0.07 -21.96
CA PHE A 254 4.95 -0.60 -23.02
C PHE A 254 4.97 0.22 -24.33
N ILE A 255 3.81 0.68 -24.79
CA ILE A 255 3.71 1.49 -26.02
C ILE A 255 4.50 2.81 -25.90
N SER A 256 4.50 3.41 -24.70
CA SER A 256 5.21 4.66 -24.39
C SER A 256 6.73 4.47 -24.18
N GLY A 257 7.26 3.23 -24.24
CA GLY A 257 8.67 2.95 -24.01
C GLY A 257 9.11 3.00 -22.54
N ILE A 258 8.17 3.06 -21.59
CA ILE A 258 8.46 3.00 -20.16
C ILE A 258 8.88 1.57 -19.76
N TYR A 259 8.30 0.56 -20.41
CA TYR A 259 8.60 -0.85 -20.16
C TYR A 259 9.15 -1.53 -21.39
N GLN A 260 10.02 -2.52 -21.14
CA GLN A 260 10.42 -3.50 -22.12
C GLN A 260 9.35 -4.60 -22.28
N TRP A 261 9.38 -5.33 -23.39
CA TRP A 261 8.38 -6.36 -23.74
C TRP A 261 8.11 -7.46 -22.68
N PRO A 262 9.09 -7.87 -21.81
CA PRO A 262 8.82 -8.94 -20.84
C PRO A 262 7.69 -8.61 -19.86
N VAL A 263 7.40 -7.33 -19.61
CA VAL A 263 6.30 -6.93 -18.71
C VAL A 263 4.94 -7.37 -19.26
N LEU A 264 4.81 -7.59 -20.57
CA LEU A 264 3.60 -8.11 -21.20
C LEU A 264 3.23 -9.53 -20.76
N ILE A 265 4.12 -10.29 -20.11
CA ILE A 265 3.81 -11.60 -19.51
C ILE A 265 2.65 -11.50 -18.51
N THR A 266 2.44 -10.31 -17.92
CA THR A 266 1.31 -10.06 -17.02
C THR A 266 -0.03 -10.37 -17.67
N PHE A 267 -0.17 -10.19 -18.99
CA PHE A 267 -1.40 -10.49 -19.72
C PHE A 267 -1.78 -11.98 -19.71
N ALA A 268 -0.82 -12.89 -19.50
CA ALA A 268 -1.10 -14.32 -19.36
C ALA A 268 -1.98 -14.63 -18.12
N THR A 269 -2.06 -13.70 -17.16
CA THR A 269 -2.87 -13.86 -15.95
C THR A 269 -4.35 -13.48 -16.13
N LEU A 270 -4.73 -12.82 -17.23
CA LEU A 270 -6.10 -12.36 -17.48
C LEU A 270 -7.18 -13.44 -17.27
N PRO A 271 -7.05 -14.69 -17.78
CA PRO A 271 -8.06 -15.73 -17.56
C PRO A 271 -8.21 -16.07 -16.07
N VAL A 272 -7.12 -16.10 -15.32
CA VAL A 272 -7.12 -16.40 -13.87
C VAL A 272 -7.80 -15.27 -13.10
N ILE A 273 -7.43 -14.02 -13.40
CA ILE A 273 -8.05 -12.83 -12.78
C ILE A 273 -9.53 -12.78 -13.06
N TRP A 274 -9.94 -13.02 -14.32
CA TRP A 274 -11.34 -13.03 -14.69
C TRP A 274 -12.14 -14.12 -13.94
N LYS A 275 -11.60 -15.34 -13.85
CA LYS A 275 -12.19 -16.43 -13.08
C LYS A 275 -12.35 -16.04 -11.60
N ASN A 276 -11.33 -15.47 -10.99
CA ASN A 276 -11.37 -15.05 -9.59
C ASN A 276 -12.42 -13.95 -9.37
N ILE A 277 -12.57 -13.00 -10.30
CA ILE A 277 -13.60 -11.96 -10.27
C ILE A 277 -15.00 -12.59 -10.28
N GLN A 278 -15.27 -13.55 -11.18
CA GLN A 278 -16.58 -14.21 -11.25
C GLN A 278 -16.87 -15.00 -9.95
N THR A 279 -15.88 -15.70 -9.43
CA THR A 279 -16.04 -16.45 -8.16
C THR A 279 -16.25 -15.51 -6.98
N PHE A 280 -15.52 -14.38 -6.92
CA PHE A 280 -15.74 -13.34 -5.91
C PHE A 280 -17.19 -12.84 -5.88
N LYS A 281 -17.76 -12.53 -7.06
CA LYS A 281 -19.15 -12.09 -7.19
C LYS A 281 -20.15 -13.13 -6.68
N GLN A 282 -19.91 -14.41 -6.96
CA GLN A 282 -20.78 -15.52 -6.54
C GLN A 282 -20.71 -15.80 -5.04
N GLU A 283 -19.55 -15.58 -4.45
CA GLU A 283 -19.30 -15.85 -3.03
C GLU A 283 -19.64 -14.68 -2.10
N LEU A 284 -19.89 -13.46 -2.63
CA LEU A 284 -20.34 -12.33 -1.80
C LEU A 284 -21.68 -12.60 -1.10
N PRO A 285 -21.88 -12.20 0.15
CA PRO A 285 -20.96 -11.49 1.08
C PRO A 285 -20.14 -12.44 1.97
N GLN A 286 -19.96 -13.70 1.63
CA GLN A 286 -19.28 -14.67 2.48
C GLN A 286 -17.81 -14.28 2.73
N PRO A 287 -17.26 -14.53 3.93
CA PRO A 287 -15.87 -14.16 4.27
C PRO A 287 -14.82 -14.77 3.31
N LYS A 288 -15.09 -15.97 2.76
CA LYS A 288 -14.21 -16.65 1.80
C LYS A 288 -14.03 -15.90 0.49
N SER A 289 -14.95 -15.00 0.10
CA SER A 289 -14.86 -14.20 -1.13
C SER A 289 -13.59 -13.37 -1.19
N PHE A 290 -13.18 -12.78 -0.07
CA PHE A 290 -12.01 -11.88 0.03
C PHE A 290 -10.68 -12.54 -0.43
N ARG A 291 -10.55 -13.88 -0.27
CA ARG A 291 -9.35 -14.60 -0.74
C ARG A 291 -9.09 -14.46 -2.24
N HIS A 292 -10.13 -14.22 -3.06
CA HIS A 292 -9.99 -14.06 -4.51
C HIS A 292 -9.35 -12.72 -4.86
N SER A 293 -9.61 -11.66 -4.09
CA SER A 293 -8.94 -10.37 -4.27
C SER A 293 -7.45 -10.45 -3.89
N ILE A 294 -7.11 -11.16 -2.81
CA ILE A 294 -5.71 -11.41 -2.45
C ILE A 294 -4.99 -12.24 -3.53
N LYS A 295 -5.63 -13.29 -4.07
CA LYS A 295 -5.07 -14.05 -5.19
C LYS A 295 -4.83 -13.18 -6.42
N ASN A 296 -5.77 -12.28 -6.73
CA ASN A 296 -5.61 -11.33 -7.83
C ASN A 296 -4.40 -10.41 -7.60
N LEU A 297 -4.26 -9.84 -6.41
CA LEU A 297 -3.11 -9.02 -6.04
C LEU A 297 -1.79 -9.80 -6.27
N MET A 298 -1.71 -11.03 -5.74
CA MET A 298 -0.49 -11.85 -5.83
C MET A 298 -0.14 -12.22 -7.26
N VAL A 299 -1.12 -12.70 -8.03
CA VAL A 299 -0.91 -13.17 -9.41
C VAL A 299 -0.56 -12.02 -10.33
N PHE A 300 -1.30 -10.91 -10.26
CA PHE A 300 -1.07 -9.74 -11.10
C PHE A 300 0.27 -9.06 -10.78
N ASN A 301 0.48 -8.66 -9.51
CA ASN A 301 1.71 -7.96 -9.14
C ASN A 301 2.94 -8.88 -9.16
N GLY A 302 2.78 -10.19 -8.90
CA GLY A 302 3.85 -11.17 -9.04
C GLY A 302 4.36 -11.30 -10.47
N THR A 303 3.44 -11.34 -11.45
CA THR A 303 3.84 -11.40 -12.87
C THR A 303 4.33 -10.05 -13.39
N TYR A 304 3.82 -8.93 -12.88
CA TYR A 304 4.37 -7.60 -13.17
C TYR A 304 5.82 -7.48 -12.67
N ALA A 305 6.08 -7.89 -11.42
CA ALA A 305 7.44 -7.95 -10.87
C ALA A 305 8.34 -8.89 -11.67
N LEU A 306 7.84 -10.08 -12.05
CA LEU A 306 8.59 -11.04 -12.87
C LEU A 306 8.95 -10.44 -14.24
N GLY A 307 8.02 -9.75 -14.89
CA GLY A 307 8.28 -9.07 -16.16
C GLY A 307 9.37 -8.01 -16.05
N LEU A 308 9.35 -7.18 -15.01
CA LEU A 308 10.42 -6.22 -14.73
C LEU A 308 11.75 -6.90 -14.38
N PHE A 309 11.72 -7.99 -13.61
CA PHE A 309 12.91 -8.76 -13.29
C PHE A 309 13.57 -9.34 -14.53
N ILE A 310 12.78 -9.93 -15.44
CA ILE A 310 13.29 -10.41 -16.72
C ILE A 310 13.86 -9.26 -17.55
N SER A 311 13.18 -8.09 -17.57
CA SER A 311 13.69 -6.88 -18.23
C SER A 311 15.05 -6.45 -17.67
N ALA A 312 15.24 -6.49 -16.36
CA ALA A 312 16.51 -6.16 -15.71
C ALA A 312 17.65 -7.14 -16.05
N LEU A 313 17.32 -8.39 -16.39
CA LEU A 313 18.31 -9.40 -16.83
C LEU A 313 18.69 -9.27 -18.32
N LEU A 314 17.80 -8.69 -19.11
CA LEU A 314 18.04 -8.53 -20.57
C LEU A 314 18.81 -7.24 -20.90
N GLY A 315 18.90 -6.33 -19.96
CA GLY A 315 19.75 -5.18 -20.11
C GLY A 315 19.40 -3.86 -20.13
#